data_be9872162cb0344779cbb8f44723e42e
#
_entry.id   be9872162cb0344779cbb8f44723e42e
#
_cell.length_a   1.000
_cell.length_b   1.000
_cell.length_c   1.000
_cell.angle_alpha   90.00
_cell.angle_beta   90.00
_cell.angle_gamma   90.00
#
_symmetry.space_group_name_H-M   'P 1'
#
loop_
_entity.id
_entity.type
_entity.pdbx_description
1 polymer ?
#
loop_
_entity_poly.entity_id
_entity_poly.type
_entity_poly.pdbx_seq_one_letter_code
_entity_poly.pdbx_strand_id
1 'polypeptide(L)'
;METINIGYGHMVLGFLLLIIPTYFLYRYRTGLVRDTLWAALRMTVQLFFIGFYLEYLFLWDSVWINLLWVLFMIVIASSTVLKRTKLPLKMLFMAVSVAFLVSLLIIDLYFLGLVVRPEKIFTARYFIPISGMILGNMLSANVIALNSFYGSLNRERQLYLYLLGNGASPGESLAPFIREALIKSFNPTIASMAVMGLIALPGTMTGQILGGSSPSVAIKYQILLMIAIFASSLISVLLTLWISRRKSFDRYGMMRF
;
A
#
# COMPACT_ATOMS: atom_id res chain seq x y z
N MET A 1 -10.47 -28.49 -11.97
CA MET A 1 -9.40 -28.18 -12.95
C MET A 1 -8.12 -28.05 -12.15
N GLU A 2 -7.11 -28.85 -12.46
CA GLU A 2 -5.79 -28.69 -11.87
C GLU A 2 -5.10 -27.46 -12.48
N THR A 3 -4.51 -26.63 -11.65
CA THR A 3 -3.70 -25.50 -12.12
C THR A 3 -2.45 -26.02 -12.83
N ILE A 4 -2.13 -25.45 -14.01
CA ILE A 4 -0.94 -25.85 -14.78
C ILE A 4 0.32 -25.52 -13.98
N ASN A 5 1.15 -26.51 -13.73
CA ASN A 5 2.43 -26.32 -13.06
C ASN A 5 3.45 -25.69 -14.03
N ILE A 6 3.96 -24.52 -13.67
CA ILE A 6 4.96 -23.79 -14.46
C ILE A 6 6.36 -24.29 -14.07
N GLY A 7 7.01 -25.03 -14.96
CA GLY A 7 8.39 -25.48 -14.72
C GLY A 7 9.41 -24.33 -14.67
N TYR A 8 10.52 -24.53 -13.98
CA TYR A 8 11.58 -23.52 -13.81
C TYR A 8 12.12 -22.96 -15.13
N GLY A 9 12.19 -23.77 -16.21
CA GLY A 9 12.58 -23.30 -17.55
C GLY A 9 11.62 -22.25 -18.11
N HIS A 10 10.32 -22.42 -17.93
CA HIS A 10 9.30 -21.44 -18.35
C HIS A 10 9.34 -20.17 -17.49
N MET A 11 9.74 -20.26 -16.22
CA MET A 11 9.98 -19.07 -15.41
C MET A 11 11.13 -18.23 -15.96
N VAL A 12 12.23 -18.86 -16.42
CA VAL A 12 13.34 -18.12 -17.04
C VAL A 12 12.87 -17.38 -18.29
N LEU A 13 12.03 -18.01 -19.13
CA LEU A 13 11.41 -17.33 -20.29
C LEU A 13 10.56 -16.12 -19.85
N GLY A 14 9.84 -16.23 -18.73
CA GLY A 14 9.10 -15.10 -18.16
C GLY A 14 10.02 -13.94 -17.74
N PHE A 15 11.19 -14.22 -17.17
CA PHE A 15 12.17 -13.18 -16.82
C PHE A 15 12.76 -12.44 -18.01
N LEU A 16 12.81 -13.05 -19.21
CA LEU A 16 13.25 -12.36 -20.42
C LEU A 16 12.37 -11.16 -20.78
N LEU A 17 11.11 -11.14 -20.35
CA LEU A 17 10.24 -9.98 -20.53
C LEU A 17 10.78 -8.71 -19.83
N LEU A 18 11.61 -8.84 -18.80
CA LEU A 18 12.25 -7.70 -18.14
C LEU A 18 13.30 -7.00 -19.02
N ILE A 19 13.78 -7.64 -20.07
CA ILE A 19 14.75 -7.04 -20.98
C ILE A 19 14.16 -5.80 -21.65
N ILE A 20 12.90 -5.87 -22.06
CA ILE A 20 12.23 -4.77 -22.78
C ILE A 20 12.18 -3.48 -21.93
N PRO A 21 11.54 -3.47 -20.74
CA PRO A 21 11.51 -2.26 -19.91
C PRO A 21 12.90 -1.82 -19.47
N THR A 22 13.81 -2.76 -19.16
CA THR A 22 15.18 -2.44 -18.73
C THR A 22 15.95 -1.74 -19.84
N TYR A 23 15.81 -2.21 -21.09
CA TYR A 23 16.44 -1.56 -22.25
C TYR A 23 15.96 -0.11 -22.42
N PHE A 24 14.66 0.15 -22.37
CA PHE A 24 14.14 1.50 -22.50
C PHE A 24 14.53 2.40 -21.33
N LEU A 25 14.49 1.89 -20.08
CA LEU A 25 14.96 2.64 -18.91
C LEU A 25 16.45 3.02 -19.04
N TYR A 26 17.28 2.14 -19.60
CA TYR A 26 18.68 2.43 -19.92
C TYR A 26 18.80 3.46 -21.04
N ARG A 27 18.07 3.26 -22.15
CA ARG A 27 18.11 4.14 -23.34
C ARG A 27 17.74 5.57 -23.03
N TYR A 28 16.73 5.77 -22.15
CA TYR A 28 16.29 7.08 -21.71
C TYR A 28 17.06 7.63 -20.50
N ARG A 29 18.11 6.97 -20.07
CA ARG A 29 18.98 7.38 -18.95
C ARG A 29 18.20 7.75 -17.67
N THR A 30 17.16 7.01 -17.35
CA THR A 30 16.26 7.28 -16.18
C THR A 30 16.95 7.06 -14.84
N GLY A 31 18.07 6.34 -14.78
CA GLY A 31 18.72 5.91 -13.55
C GLY A 31 18.03 4.73 -12.82
N LEU A 32 16.87 4.27 -13.33
CA LEU A 32 16.04 3.26 -12.66
C LEU A 32 16.41 1.80 -12.97
N VAL A 33 17.36 1.54 -13.87
CA VAL A 33 17.73 0.18 -14.30
C VAL A 33 18.15 -0.68 -13.10
N ARG A 34 19.07 -0.17 -12.28
CA ARG A 34 19.57 -0.88 -11.10
C ARG A 34 18.45 -1.16 -10.09
N ASP A 35 17.59 -0.18 -9.85
CA ASP A 35 16.47 -0.30 -8.92
C ASP A 35 15.45 -1.33 -9.41
N THR A 36 15.18 -1.37 -10.72
CA THR A 36 14.28 -2.35 -11.34
C THR A 36 14.79 -3.77 -11.21
N LEU A 37 16.06 -4.01 -11.57
CA LEU A 37 16.67 -5.34 -11.47
C LEU A 37 16.76 -5.81 -10.03
N TRP A 38 17.14 -4.92 -9.11
CA TRP A 38 17.21 -5.23 -7.69
C TRP A 38 15.82 -5.51 -7.10
N ALA A 39 14.79 -4.76 -7.52
CA ALA A 39 13.41 -4.98 -7.11
C ALA A 39 12.89 -6.34 -7.61
N ALA A 40 13.17 -6.70 -8.88
CA ALA A 40 12.76 -7.98 -9.45
C ALA A 40 13.44 -9.16 -8.73
N LEU A 41 14.75 -9.08 -8.48
CA LEU A 41 15.50 -10.10 -7.74
C LEU A 41 14.95 -10.25 -6.32
N ARG A 42 14.78 -9.13 -5.61
CA ARG A 42 14.23 -9.11 -4.25
C ARG A 42 12.82 -9.69 -4.19
N MET A 43 11.95 -9.33 -5.13
CA MET A 43 10.60 -9.86 -5.25
C MET A 43 10.62 -11.38 -5.39
N THR A 44 11.43 -11.91 -6.31
CA THR A 44 11.53 -13.34 -6.54
C THR A 44 11.98 -14.09 -5.31
N VAL A 45 13.06 -13.64 -4.68
CA VAL A 45 13.58 -14.24 -3.45
C VAL A 45 12.54 -14.19 -2.32
N GLN A 46 11.89 -13.05 -2.13
CA GLN A 46 10.87 -12.88 -1.09
C GLN A 46 9.66 -13.79 -1.32
N LEU A 47 9.18 -13.93 -2.56
CA LEU A 47 8.05 -14.79 -2.87
C LEU A 47 8.37 -16.27 -2.66
N PHE A 48 9.58 -16.73 -3.00
CA PHE A 48 10.00 -18.08 -2.67
C PHE A 48 10.01 -18.34 -1.16
N PHE A 49 10.58 -17.42 -0.38
CA PHE A 49 10.59 -17.56 1.08
C PHE A 49 9.20 -17.52 1.70
N ILE A 50 8.31 -16.65 1.18
CA ILE A 50 6.92 -16.56 1.66
C ILE A 50 6.18 -17.88 1.39
N GLY A 51 6.41 -18.54 0.25
CA GLY A 51 5.80 -19.82 -0.05
C GLY A 51 6.06 -20.86 1.05
N PHE A 52 7.32 -21.05 1.43
CA PHE A 52 7.69 -21.96 2.53
C PHE A 52 7.12 -21.51 3.88
N TYR A 53 7.21 -20.22 4.18
CA TYR A 53 6.80 -19.70 5.47
C TYR A 53 5.28 -19.74 5.68
N LEU A 54 4.48 -19.50 4.64
CA LEU A 54 3.02 -19.57 4.74
C LEU A 54 2.50 -20.97 5.07
N GLU A 55 3.16 -22.04 4.60
CA GLU A 55 2.80 -23.40 4.97
C GLU A 55 2.91 -23.60 6.49
N TYR A 56 4.00 -23.16 7.11
CA TYR A 56 4.17 -23.25 8.56
C TYR A 56 3.19 -22.38 9.34
N LEU A 57 2.90 -21.16 8.83
CA LEU A 57 1.90 -20.28 9.45
C LEU A 57 0.50 -20.87 9.42
N PHE A 58 0.14 -21.55 8.33
CA PHE A 58 -1.15 -22.22 8.21
C PHE A 58 -1.26 -23.47 9.07
N LEU A 59 -0.14 -24.17 9.31
CA LEU A 59 -0.09 -25.32 10.20
C LEU A 59 -0.21 -24.94 11.69
N TRP A 60 0.50 -23.88 12.10
CA TRP A 60 0.47 -23.44 13.49
C TRP A 60 -0.78 -22.66 13.86
N ASP A 61 -1.33 -21.91 12.92
CA ASP A 61 -2.53 -21.05 13.03
C ASP A 61 -2.71 -20.36 14.40
N SER A 62 -1.60 -19.89 14.96
CA SER A 62 -1.57 -19.21 16.26
C SER A 62 -1.88 -17.74 16.10
N VAL A 63 -2.90 -17.26 16.81
CA VAL A 63 -3.32 -15.83 16.80
C VAL A 63 -2.15 -14.89 17.10
N TRP A 64 -1.31 -15.21 18.07
CA TRP A 64 -0.18 -14.37 18.46
C TRP A 64 0.88 -14.28 17.37
N ILE A 65 1.18 -15.40 16.69
CA ILE A 65 2.14 -15.42 15.58
C ILE A 65 1.61 -14.60 14.40
N ASN A 66 0.32 -14.75 14.10
CA ASN A 66 -0.33 -14.01 13.00
C ASN A 66 -0.34 -12.50 13.27
N LEU A 67 -0.64 -12.07 14.50
CA LEU A 67 -0.59 -10.66 14.91
C LEU A 67 0.83 -10.10 14.85
N LEU A 68 1.83 -10.83 15.37
CA LEU A 68 3.24 -10.42 15.29
C LEU A 68 3.71 -10.29 13.84
N TRP A 69 3.26 -11.18 12.96
CA TRP A 69 3.59 -11.11 11.53
C TRP A 69 3.02 -9.86 10.88
N VAL A 70 1.76 -9.54 11.14
CA VAL A 70 1.13 -8.31 10.61
C VAL A 70 1.81 -7.06 11.16
N LEU A 71 2.18 -7.03 12.44
CA LEU A 71 2.97 -5.94 13.01
C LEU A 71 4.33 -5.78 12.31
N PHE A 72 5.01 -6.87 12.03
CA PHE A 72 6.25 -6.87 11.26
C PHE A 72 6.04 -6.30 9.85
N MET A 73 4.95 -6.69 9.16
CA MET A 73 4.58 -6.14 7.86
C MET A 73 4.34 -4.62 7.94
N ILE A 74 3.68 -4.11 8.99
CA ILE A 74 3.46 -2.67 9.21
C ILE A 74 4.79 -1.92 9.35
N VAL A 75 5.74 -2.47 10.10
CA VAL A 75 7.08 -1.86 10.29
C VAL A 75 7.81 -1.77 8.95
N ILE A 76 7.79 -2.84 8.15
CA ILE A 76 8.43 -2.84 6.82
C ILE A 76 7.72 -1.86 5.87
N ALA A 77 6.39 -1.85 5.85
CA ALA A 77 5.61 -0.96 5.00
C ALA A 77 5.89 0.52 5.34
N SER A 78 5.86 0.88 6.62
CA SER A 78 6.13 2.24 7.11
C SER A 78 7.55 2.70 6.76
N SER A 79 8.54 1.83 6.96
CA SER A 79 9.92 2.10 6.57
C SER A 79 10.05 2.30 5.06
N THR A 80 9.33 1.51 4.27
CA THR A 80 9.34 1.57 2.81
C THR A 80 8.71 2.86 2.30
N VAL A 81 7.59 3.31 2.88
CA VAL A 81 6.97 4.61 2.55
C VAL A 81 7.99 5.72 2.69
N LEU A 82 8.64 5.83 3.85
CA LEU A 82 9.57 6.92 4.15
C LEU A 82 10.85 6.88 3.31
N LYS A 83 11.37 5.68 3.02
CA LYS A 83 12.51 5.52 2.11
C LYS A 83 12.16 5.96 0.69
N ARG A 84 10.97 5.60 0.19
CA ARG A 84 10.51 5.97 -1.16
C ARG A 84 10.21 7.46 -1.30
N THR A 85 9.71 8.08 -0.24
CA THR A 85 9.41 9.52 -0.21
C THR A 85 10.62 10.39 0.15
N LYS A 86 11.75 9.77 0.53
CA LYS A 86 12.98 10.45 1.01
C LYS A 86 12.72 11.38 2.20
N LEU A 87 11.70 11.10 2.99
CA LEU A 87 11.35 11.85 4.18
C LEU A 87 12.12 11.34 5.42
N PRO A 88 12.32 12.19 6.45
CA PRO A 88 13.12 11.84 7.63
C PRO A 88 12.49 10.69 8.43
N LEU A 89 13.11 9.50 8.35
CA LEU A 89 12.65 8.27 9.01
C LEU A 89 12.40 8.46 10.51
N LYS A 90 13.38 9.03 11.24
CA LYS A 90 13.29 9.17 12.70
C LYS A 90 12.09 9.97 13.16
N MET A 91 11.66 10.95 12.36
CA MET A 91 10.60 11.87 12.74
C MET A 91 9.21 11.36 12.36
N LEU A 92 9.07 10.74 11.20
CA LEU A 92 7.77 10.39 10.62
C LEU A 92 7.40 8.90 10.73
N PHE A 93 8.36 8.04 11.13
CA PHE A 93 8.11 6.60 11.24
C PHE A 93 6.91 6.27 12.12
N MET A 94 6.87 6.84 13.34
CA MET A 94 5.74 6.63 14.25
C MET A 94 4.41 7.14 13.68
N ALA A 95 4.43 8.24 12.92
CA ALA A 95 3.22 8.78 12.32
C ALA A 95 2.62 7.81 11.29
N VAL A 96 3.47 7.29 10.40
CA VAL A 96 3.04 6.32 9.38
C VAL A 96 2.66 4.98 10.01
N SER A 97 3.45 4.47 10.96
CA SER A 97 3.18 3.18 11.61
C SER A 97 1.89 3.17 12.41
N VAL A 98 1.62 4.22 13.17
CA VAL A 98 0.36 4.37 13.92
C VAL A 98 -0.82 4.52 12.98
N ALA A 99 -0.69 5.31 11.91
CA ALA A 99 -1.73 5.44 10.90
C ALA A 99 -2.05 4.10 10.23
N PHE A 100 -1.04 3.31 9.89
CA PHE A 100 -1.21 1.98 9.31
C PHE A 100 -1.86 1.01 10.29
N LEU A 101 -1.37 0.96 11.51
CA LEU A 101 -1.91 0.09 12.56
C LEU A 101 -3.40 0.37 12.82
N VAL A 102 -3.75 1.64 13.05
CA VAL A 102 -5.12 2.03 13.36
C VAL A 102 -6.05 1.75 12.17
N SER A 103 -5.63 2.12 10.95
CA SER A 103 -6.45 1.91 9.75
C SER A 103 -6.66 0.43 9.46
N LEU A 104 -5.60 -0.38 9.59
CA LEU A 104 -5.66 -1.81 9.37
C LEU A 104 -6.56 -2.48 10.42
N LEU A 105 -6.40 -2.16 11.71
CA LEU A 105 -7.23 -2.71 12.78
C LEU A 105 -8.72 -2.40 12.56
N ILE A 106 -9.07 -1.16 12.24
CA ILE A 106 -10.47 -0.77 12.01
C ILE A 106 -11.06 -1.58 10.85
N ILE A 107 -10.33 -1.65 9.74
CA ILE A 107 -10.84 -2.29 8.52
C ILE A 107 -10.81 -3.81 8.63
N ASP A 108 -9.76 -4.42 9.17
CA ASP A 108 -9.68 -5.88 9.33
C ASP A 108 -10.74 -6.38 10.31
N LEU A 109 -10.94 -5.69 11.44
CA LEU A 109 -12.00 -6.06 12.38
C LEU A 109 -13.39 -5.93 11.76
N TYR A 110 -13.63 -4.87 10.98
CA TYR A 110 -14.90 -4.70 10.27
C TYR A 110 -15.05 -5.77 9.18
N PHE A 111 -14.06 -5.93 8.33
CA PHE A 111 -14.12 -6.79 7.16
C PHE A 111 -14.16 -8.29 7.55
N LEU A 112 -13.26 -8.75 8.40
CA LEU A 112 -13.21 -10.14 8.84
C LEU A 112 -14.28 -10.43 9.89
N GLY A 113 -14.57 -9.50 10.80
CA GLY A 113 -15.53 -9.72 11.88
C GLY A 113 -16.98 -9.63 11.47
N LEU A 114 -17.33 -8.70 10.56
CA LEU A 114 -18.74 -8.46 10.19
C LEU A 114 -19.08 -8.93 8.77
N VAL A 115 -18.14 -8.84 7.82
CA VAL A 115 -18.42 -9.10 6.39
C VAL A 115 -18.11 -10.56 6.03
N VAL A 116 -16.88 -11.01 6.25
CA VAL A 116 -16.44 -12.36 5.86
C VAL A 116 -16.88 -13.41 6.89
N ARG A 117 -16.78 -13.09 8.16
CA ARG A 117 -17.16 -13.93 9.31
C ARG A 117 -16.57 -15.34 9.24
N PRO A 118 -15.25 -15.51 9.14
CA PRO A 118 -14.65 -16.81 9.30
C PRO A 118 -14.87 -17.33 10.73
N GLU A 119 -14.84 -18.64 10.94
CA GLU A 119 -15.01 -19.25 12.29
C GLU A 119 -14.05 -18.63 13.32
N LYS A 120 -12.83 -18.30 12.90
CA LYS A 120 -11.85 -17.56 13.69
C LYS A 120 -11.34 -16.38 12.89
N ILE A 121 -11.52 -15.14 13.38
CA ILE A 121 -11.17 -13.89 12.70
C ILE A 121 -9.68 -13.82 12.36
N PHE A 122 -8.81 -14.30 13.26
CA PHE A 122 -7.35 -14.23 13.11
C PHE A 122 -6.73 -15.48 12.52
N THR A 123 -7.50 -16.32 11.81
CA THR A 123 -6.96 -17.50 11.10
C THR A 123 -5.97 -17.04 10.03
N ALA A 124 -4.78 -17.62 10.03
CA ALA A 124 -3.67 -17.24 9.14
C ALA A 124 -4.08 -17.20 7.67
N ARG A 125 -4.92 -18.15 7.23
CA ARG A 125 -5.38 -18.29 5.84
C ARG A 125 -6.13 -17.08 5.30
N TYR A 126 -6.90 -16.35 6.14
CA TYR A 126 -7.65 -15.16 5.74
C TYR A 126 -6.96 -13.89 6.19
N PHE A 127 -6.56 -13.83 7.46
CA PHE A 127 -6.03 -12.63 8.08
C PHE A 127 -4.76 -12.12 7.41
N ILE A 128 -3.76 -12.97 7.19
CA ILE A 128 -2.46 -12.55 6.65
C ILE A 128 -2.56 -12.06 5.20
N PRO A 129 -3.20 -12.81 4.25
CA PRO A 129 -3.32 -12.33 2.88
C PRO A 129 -4.16 -11.06 2.74
N ILE A 130 -5.29 -10.95 3.46
CA ILE A 130 -6.16 -9.78 3.40
C ILE A 130 -5.46 -8.55 3.96
N SER A 131 -4.88 -8.64 5.16
CA SER A 131 -4.07 -7.57 5.75
C SER A 131 -2.91 -7.17 4.85
N GLY A 132 -2.26 -8.13 4.19
CA GLY A 132 -1.16 -7.88 3.25
C GLY A 132 -1.61 -7.08 2.02
N MET A 133 -2.76 -7.43 1.42
CA MET A 133 -3.31 -6.71 0.28
C MET A 133 -3.73 -5.27 0.66
N ILE A 134 -4.40 -5.12 1.80
CA ILE A 134 -4.79 -3.81 2.33
C ILE A 134 -3.55 -2.96 2.59
N LEU A 135 -2.56 -3.50 3.29
CA LEU A 135 -1.33 -2.79 3.66
C LEU A 135 -0.50 -2.38 2.43
N GLY A 136 -0.42 -3.23 1.39
CA GLY A 136 0.26 -2.93 0.14
C GLY A 136 -0.35 -1.74 -0.61
N ASN A 137 -1.68 -1.64 -0.62
CA ASN A 137 -2.40 -0.51 -1.22
C ASN A 137 -2.28 0.76 -0.36
N MET A 138 -2.39 0.65 0.97
CA MET A 138 -2.13 1.75 1.90
C MET A 138 -0.73 2.32 1.72
N LEU A 139 0.29 1.46 1.56
CA LEU A 139 1.67 1.87 1.27
C LEU A 139 1.75 2.71 0.01
N SER A 140 1.15 2.23 -1.09
CA SER A 140 1.18 2.92 -2.38
C SER A 140 0.48 4.28 -2.31
N ALA A 141 -0.70 4.34 -1.71
CA ALA A 141 -1.46 5.58 -1.52
C ALA A 141 -0.69 6.59 -0.66
N ASN A 142 -0.08 6.14 0.44
CA ASN A 142 0.71 7.02 1.33
C ASN A 142 1.98 7.53 0.65
N VAL A 143 2.67 6.73 -0.18
CA VAL A 143 3.83 7.20 -0.95
C VAL A 143 3.44 8.34 -1.88
N ILE A 144 2.33 8.20 -2.62
CA ILE A 144 1.84 9.23 -3.54
C ILE A 144 1.38 10.47 -2.76
N ALA A 145 0.61 10.28 -1.68
CA ALA A 145 0.09 11.37 -0.87
C ALA A 145 1.20 12.20 -0.23
N LEU A 146 2.19 11.56 0.40
CA LEU A 146 3.29 12.26 1.05
C LEU A 146 4.20 12.96 0.05
N ASN A 147 4.52 12.32 -1.09
CA ASN A 147 5.28 12.96 -2.17
C ASN A 147 4.53 14.18 -2.73
N SER A 148 3.23 14.07 -2.94
CA SER A 148 2.44 15.19 -3.42
C SER A 148 2.37 16.31 -2.37
N PHE A 149 2.03 15.99 -1.12
CA PHE A 149 1.87 16.97 -0.05
C PHE A 149 3.16 17.77 0.22
N TYR A 150 4.26 17.08 0.51
CA TYR A 150 5.52 17.76 0.81
C TYR A 150 6.16 18.37 -0.43
N GLY A 151 5.97 17.73 -1.60
CA GLY A 151 6.47 18.26 -2.88
C GLY A 151 5.76 19.53 -3.31
N SER A 152 4.43 19.60 -3.25
CA SER A 152 3.68 20.82 -3.57
C SER A 152 3.92 21.93 -2.55
N LEU A 153 3.96 21.59 -1.27
CA LEU A 153 4.25 22.54 -0.21
C LEU A 153 5.65 23.18 -0.37
N ASN A 154 6.65 22.41 -0.78
CA ASN A 154 7.99 22.93 -1.02
C ASN A 154 8.05 23.79 -2.29
N ARG A 155 7.34 23.38 -3.35
CA ARG A 155 7.25 24.14 -4.62
C ARG A 155 6.49 25.46 -4.46
N GLU A 156 5.41 25.44 -3.69
CA GLU A 156 4.50 26.59 -3.52
C GLU A 156 4.60 27.17 -2.09
N ARG A 157 5.80 27.17 -1.53
CA ARG A 157 6.07 27.70 -0.19
C ARG A 157 5.60 29.13 0.01
N GLN A 158 5.69 29.96 -1.05
CA GLN A 158 5.23 31.35 -1.00
C GLN A 158 3.71 31.45 -0.79
N LEU A 159 2.93 30.60 -1.47
CA LEU A 159 1.48 30.54 -1.27
C LEU A 159 1.13 30.17 0.18
N TYR A 160 1.81 29.16 0.74
CA TYR A 160 1.61 28.75 2.12
C TYR A 160 1.89 29.88 3.11
N LEU A 161 3.02 30.60 2.94
CA LEU A 161 3.41 31.72 3.80
C LEU A 161 2.47 32.92 3.62
N TYR A 162 2.01 33.17 2.39
CA TYR A 162 1.04 34.22 2.10
C TYR A 162 -0.29 33.98 2.83
N LEU A 163 -0.81 32.75 2.79
CA LEU A 163 -2.03 32.39 3.52
C LEU A 163 -1.88 32.60 5.03
N LEU A 164 -0.77 32.15 5.62
CA LEU A 164 -0.45 32.37 7.05
C LEU A 164 -0.35 33.87 7.38
N GLY A 165 0.33 34.64 6.53
CA GLY A 165 0.51 36.09 6.71
C GLY A 165 -0.81 36.88 6.62
N ASN A 166 -1.81 36.35 5.91
CA ASN A 166 -3.15 36.93 5.85
C ASN A 166 -4.10 36.43 6.96
N GLY A 167 -3.56 35.74 7.98
CA GLY A 167 -4.33 35.34 9.17
C GLY A 167 -5.04 33.98 9.06
N ALA A 168 -4.78 33.21 7.99
CA ALA A 168 -5.30 31.84 7.91
C ALA A 168 -4.62 30.95 8.97
N SER A 169 -5.40 30.07 9.60
CA SER A 169 -4.86 29.07 10.50
C SER A 169 -3.92 28.09 9.75
N PRO A 170 -2.98 27.42 10.43
CA PRO A 170 -2.11 26.42 9.80
C PRO A 170 -2.89 25.30 9.09
N GLY A 171 -4.08 24.97 9.58
CA GLY A 171 -4.95 23.98 8.95
C GLY A 171 -5.54 24.47 7.63
N GLU A 172 -6.03 25.68 7.60
CA GLU A 172 -6.56 26.34 6.38
C GLU A 172 -5.46 26.56 5.35
N SER A 173 -4.28 26.99 5.77
CA SER A 173 -3.13 27.21 4.88
C SER A 173 -2.62 25.90 4.25
N LEU A 174 -2.79 24.75 4.92
CA LEU A 174 -2.41 23.44 4.40
C LEU A 174 -3.53 22.75 3.58
N ALA A 175 -4.76 23.23 3.66
CA ALA A 175 -5.92 22.58 3.00
C ALA A 175 -5.75 22.38 1.48
N PRO A 176 -5.24 23.35 0.69
CA PRO A 176 -5.02 23.18 -0.74
C PRO A 176 -4.03 22.02 -1.04
N PHE A 177 -2.96 21.90 -0.26
CA PHE A 177 -1.92 20.88 -0.42
C PHE A 177 -2.43 19.48 -0.01
N ILE A 178 -3.24 19.40 1.05
CA ILE A 178 -3.92 18.15 1.44
C ILE A 178 -4.89 17.71 0.35
N ARG A 179 -5.68 18.64 -0.20
CA ARG A 179 -6.61 18.36 -1.30
C ARG A 179 -5.89 17.78 -2.52
N GLU A 180 -4.78 18.42 -2.94
CA GLU A 180 -3.97 17.94 -4.06
C GLU A 180 -3.41 16.53 -3.79
N ALA A 181 -2.90 16.30 -2.59
CA ALA A 181 -2.38 15.01 -2.17
C ALA A 181 -3.44 13.90 -2.22
N LEU A 182 -4.66 14.17 -1.74
CA LEU A 182 -5.78 13.24 -1.80
C LEU A 182 -6.19 12.93 -3.24
N ILE A 183 -6.35 13.95 -4.08
CA ILE A 183 -6.70 13.77 -5.50
C ILE A 183 -5.66 12.88 -6.18
N LYS A 184 -4.37 13.18 -6.03
CA LYS A 184 -3.30 12.42 -6.70
C LYS A 184 -3.18 10.99 -6.18
N SER A 185 -3.38 10.77 -4.88
CA SER A 185 -3.25 9.43 -4.29
C SER A 185 -4.44 8.51 -4.59
N PHE A 186 -5.64 9.05 -4.78
CA PHE A 186 -6.86 8.25 -4.96
C PHE A 186 -7.32 8.12 -6.42
N ASN A 187 -6.98 9.05 -7.31
CA ASN A 187 -7.33 8.95 -8.73
C ASN A 187 -6.96 7.59 -9.37
N PRO A 188 -5.77 7.02 -9.14
CA PRO A 188 -5.44 5.71 -9.73
C PRO A 188 -6.35 4.58 -9.21
N THR A 189 -6.69 4.60 -7.94
CA THR A 189 -7.58 3.58 -7.35
C THR A 189 -9.01 3.74 -7.86
N ILE A 190 -9.53 4.97 -7.94
CA ILE A 190 -10.85 5.26 -8.50
C ILE A 190 -10.92 4.84 -9.97
N ALA A 191 -9.91 5.15 -10.77
CA ALA A 191 -9.83 4.73 -12.17
C ALA A 191 -9.83 3.20 -12.30
N SER A 192 -9.06 2.50 -11.45
CA SER A 192 -9.04 1.04 -11.42
C SER A 192 -10.39 0.44 -11.05
N MET A 193 -11.09 1.02 -10.07
CA MET A 193 -12.45 0.58 -9.69
C MET A 193 -13.45 0.78 -10.84
N ALA A 194 -13.35 1.87 -11.57
CA ALA A 194 -14.28 2.19 -12.66
C ALA A 194 -14.22 1.20 -13.85
N VAL A 195 -13.06 0.59 -14.10
CA VAL A 195 -12.85 -0.34 -15.21
C VAL A 195 -12.81 -1.82 -14.79
N MET A 196 -12.92 -2.07 -13.49
CA MET A 196 -12.85 -3.42 -12.92
C MET A 196 -14.07 -4.24 -13.36
N GLY A 197 -13.82 -5.46 -13.80
CA GLY A 197 -14.86 -6.37 -14.32
C GLY A 197 -15.18 -6.17 -15.80
N LEU A 198 -14.85 -5.04 -16.40
CA LEU A 198 -15.01 -4.82 -17.85
C LEU A 198 -13.70 -5.03 -18.61
N ILE A 199 -12.62 -4.42 -18.13
CA ILE A 199 -11.30 -4.44 -18.79
C ILE A 199 -10.30 -5.23 -17.95
N ALA A 200 -10.35 -5.09 -16.64
CA ALA A 200 -9.38 -5.72 -15.72
C ALA A 200 -10.07 -6.73 -14.81
N LEU A 201 -9.54 -7.94 -14.77
CA LEU A 201 -9.85 -8.94 -13.75
C LEU A 201 -8.73 -8.91 -12.70
N PRO A 202 -9.03 -8.63 -11.43
CA PRO A 202 -8.02 -8.60 -10.37
C PRO A 202 -7.35 -9.97 -10.18
N GLY A 203 -6.04 -9.98 -9.94
CA GLY A 203 -5.28 -11.20 -9.77
C GLY A 203 -5.79 -12.10 -8.64
N THR A 204 -6.31 -11.51 -7.56
CA THR A 204 -6.93 -12.25 -6.44
C THR A 204 -8.18 -13.01 -6.86
N MET A 205 -9.07 -12.37 -7.62
CA MET A 205 -10.26 -13.02 -8.18
C MET A 205 -9.86 -14.13 -9.15
N THR A 206 -8.91 -13.86 -10.04
CA THR A 206 -8.39 -14.85 -10.99
C THR A 206 -7.78 -16.04 -10.24
N GLY A 207 -6.99 -15.78 -9.19
CA GLY A 207 -6.42 -16.83 -8.34
C GLY A 207 -7.46 -17.69 -7.64
N GLN A 208 -8.54 -17.09 -7.14
CA GLN A 208 -9.66 -17.84 -6.52
C GLN A 208 -10.38 -18.74 -7.54
N ILE A 209 -10.64 -18.22 -8.74
CA ILE A 209 -11.31 -19.00 -9.83
C ILE A 209 -10.40 -20.16 -10.26
N LEU A 210 -9.12 -19.91 -10.49
CA LEU A 210 -8.16 -20.96 -10.83
C LEU A 210 -7.99 -21.99 -9.71
N GLY A 211 -8.13 -21.57 -8.44
CA GLY A 211 -8.15 -22.43 -7.25
C GLY A 211 -9.45 -23.20 -7.04
N GLY A 212 -10.42 -23.10 -7.97
CA GLY A 212 -11.66 -23.89 -7.96
C GLY A 212 -12.87 -23.20 -7.33
N SER A 213 -12.77 -21.95 -6.90
CA SER A 213 -13.93 -21.19 -6.43
C SER A 213 -14.84 -20.79 -7.58
N SER A 214 -16.16 -20.76 -7.35
CA SER A 214 -17.09 -20.28 -8.37
C SER A 214 -16.89 -18.79 -8.66
N PRO A 215 -17.02 -18.34 -9.91
CA PRO A 215 -16.87 -16.92 -10.27
C PRO A 215 -17.77 -15.99 -9.44
N SER A 216 -18.99 -16.41 -9.13
CA SER A 216 -19.93 -15.63 -8.33
C SER A 216 -19.44 -15.36 -6.90
N VAL A 217 -18.75 -16.32 -6.29
CA VAL A 217 -18.14 -16.16 -4.96
C VAL A 217 -16.93 -15.24 -5.06
N ALA A 218 -16.04 -15.48 -6.02
CA ALA A 218 -14.84 -14.67 -6.22
C ALA A 218 -15.16 -13.19 -6.49
N ILE A 219 -16.23 -12.90 -7.28
CA ILE A 219 -16.70 -11.54 -7.55
C ILE A 219 -17.13 -10.81 -6.27
N LYS A 220 -17.92 -11.47 -5.41
CA LYS A 220 -18.39 -10.87 -4.16
C LYS A 220 -17.22 -10.50 -3.24
N TYR A 221 -16.25 -11.41 -3.08
CA TYR A 221 -15.03 -11.13 -2.33
C TYR A 221 -14.25 -9.95 -2.89
N GLN A 222 -14.10 -9.91 -4.21
CA GLN A 222 -13.34 -8.85 -4.87
C GLN A 222 -13.98 -7.48 -4.72
N ILE A 223 -15.31 -7.36 -4.88
CA ILE A 223 -16.02 -6.10 -4.69
C ILE A 223 -15.80 -5.57 -3.28
N LEU A 224 -16.05 -6.41 -2.29
CA LEU A 224 -15.95 -6.01 -0.88
C LEU A 224 -14.51 -5.70 -0.48
N LEU A 225 -13.54 -6.47 -0.99
CA LEU A 225 -12.12 -6.23 -0.74
C LEU A 225 -11.65 -4.89 -1.33
N MET A 226 -12.11 -4.52 -2.53
CA MET A 226 -11.78 -3.23 -3.13
C MET A 226 -12.32 -2.05 -2.33
N ILE A 227 -13.53 -2.17 -1.79
CA ILE A 227 -14.12 -1.16 -0.90
C ILE A 227 -13.28 -1.06 0.39
N ALA A 228 -12.88 -2.18 0.98
CA ALA A 228 -12.03 -2.22 2.16
C ALA A 228 -10.65 -1.58 1.91
N ILE A 229 -10.02 -1.89 0.77
CA ILE A 229 -8.75 -1.29 0.34
C ILE A 229 -8.89 0.23 0.16
N PHE A 230 -9.96 0.70 -0.47
CA PHE A 230 -10.18 2.13 -0.67
C PHE A 230 -10.38 2.85 0.67
N ALA A 231 -11.24 2.32 1.53
CA ALA A 231 -11.51 2.90 2.85
C ALA A 231 -10.27 2.92 3.75
N SER A 232 -9.54 1.80 3.83
CA SER A 232 -8.31 1.70 4.63
C SER A 232 -7.22 2.66 4.16
N SER A 233 -7.06 2.78 2.83
CA SER A 233 -6.09 3.69 2.23
C SER A 233 -6.44 5.14 2.56
N LEU A 234 -7.73 5.53 2.48
CA LEU A 234 -8.17 6.88 2.81
C LEU A 234 -7.92 7.20 4.29
N ILE A 235 -8.34 6.32 5.20
CA ILE A 235 -8.14 6.50 6.64
C ILE A 235 -6.64 6.63 6.94
N SER A 236 -5.81 5.76 6.35
CA SER A 236 -4.37 5.78 6.62
C SER A 236 -3.69 7.05 6.09
N VAL A 237 -4.05 7.54 4.91
CA VAL A 237 -3.50 8.79 4.35
C VAL A 237 -3.90 9.98 5.20
N LEU A 238 -5.18 10.09 5.58
CA LEU A 238 -5.66 11.18 6.44
C LEU A 238 -4.96 11.17 7.80
N LEU A 239 -4.86 10.01 8.45
CA LEU A 239 -4.16 9.88 9.73
C LEU A 239 -2.66 10.19 9.59
N THR A 240 -2.01 9.69 8.54
CA THR A 240 -0.60 9.99 8.27
C THR A 240 -0.38 11.49 8.11
N LEU A 241 -1.15 12.17 7.29
CA LEU A 241 -1.05 13.61 7.08
C LEU A 241 -1.36 14.39 8.36
N TRP A 242 -2.37 13.97 9.12
CA TRP A 242 -2.75 14.63 10.37
C TRP A 242 -1.67 14.49 11.47
N ILE A 243 -1.09 13.30 11.64
CA ILE A 243 -0.05 13.08 12.64
C ILE A 243 1.29 13.70 12.19
N SER A 244 1.64 13.55 10.88
CA SER A 244 2.91 14.04 10.35
C SER A 244 3.02 15.56 10.42
N ARG A 245 1.93 16.30 10.13
CA ARG A 245 1.93 17.77 10.21
C ARG A 245 2.32 18.27 11.59
N ARG A 246 1.88 17.60 12.67
CA ARG A 246 2.24 17.99 14.05
C ARG A 246 3.73 17.88 14.35
N LYS A 247 4.43 16.98 13.65
CA LYS A 247 5.87 16.77 13.80
C LYS A 247 6.71 17.54 12.79
N SER A 248 6.16 17.78 11.61
CA SER A 248 6.85 18.41 10.49
C SER A 248 6.92 19.93 10.57
N PHE A 249 6.05 20.55 11.34
CA PHE A 249 6.00 22.01 11.48
C PHE A 249 6.39 22.43 12.90
N ASP A 250 6.98 23.61 13.01
CA ASP A 250 7.27 24.26 14.28
C ASP A 250 6.06 25.09 14.79
N ARG A 251 6.24 25.79 15.89
CA ARG A 251 5.20 26.66 16.48
C ARG A 251 4.82 27.85 15.60
N TYR A 252 5.69 28.22 14.67
CA TYR A 252 5.50 29.32 13.72
C TYR A 252 4.95 28.83 12.37
N GLY A 253 4.61 27.57 12.25
CA GLY A 253 4.12 26.99 11.00
C GLY A 253 5.22 26.73 9.96
N MET A 254 6.51 26.83 10.32
CA MET A 254 7.61 26.58 9.41
C MET A 254 7.96 25.10 9.34
N MET A 255 8.17 24.60 8.12
CA MET A 255 8.58 23.20 7.91
C MET A 255 10.00 22.98 8.41
N ARG A 256 10.24 21.89 9.16
CA ARG A 256 11.50 21.57 9.84
C ARG A 256 12.55 20.88 8.97
N PHE A 257 12.23 20.48 7.76
CA PHE A 257 13.13 19.77 6.83
C PHE A 257 12.79 20.10 5.37
#